data_4bb6aefdac1b45b229d940bb9e4b5b3c
#
_entry.id   4bb6aefdac1b45b229d940bb9e4b5b3c
#
_cell.length_a   1.000
_cell.length_b   1.000
_cell.length_c   1.000
_cell.angle_alpha   90.00
_cell.angle_beta   90.00
_cell.angle_gamma   90.00
#
_symmetry.space_group_name_H-M   'P 1'
#
loop_
_entity.id
_entity.type
_entity.pdbx_description
1 polymer ?
#
loop_
_entity_poly.entity_id
_entity_poly.type
_entity_poly.pdbx_seq_one_letter_code
_entity_poly.pdbx_strand_id
1 'polypeptide(L)'
;MSKIKVGINGFGRIGRLVFRAACNNADIEVVGINDLVPVDYMAYMLKYDSVHGRFNGTIDYNVEKGQLIVNGNVIRVTAEKDPANLKWNEVGAEYIVESTGLFLTKEKAEAHIAAGAKYVVMSAPSKDDTPMFVCGVNTDTYKGCLLYTSPSPRDRLSSRMPSSA
;
A
#
# COMPACT_ATOMS: atom_id res chain seq x y z
N MET A 1 -14.75 11.48 14.18
CA MET A 1 -13.48 10.78 14.51
C MET A 1 -12.45 11.15 13.47
N SER A 2 -11.16 11.28 13.86
CA SER A 2 -10.10 11.53 12.88
C SER A 2 -9.92 10.29 12.00
N LYS A 3 -9.80 10.48 10.68
CA LYS A 3 -9.54 9.38 9.74
C LYS A 3 -8.15 8.79 9.97
N ILE A 4 -8.03 7.50 9.73
CA ILE A 4 -6.74 6.80 9.71
C ILE A 4 -5.99 7.20 8.45
N LYS A 5 -4.82 7.82 8.62
CA LYS A 5 -4.00 8.28 7.50
C LYS A 5 -3.06 7.19 7.01
N VAL A 6 -3.18 6.86 5.74
CA VAL A 6 -2.47 5.76 5.09
C VAL A 6 -1.55 6.28 4.00
N GLY A 7 -0.32 5.76 3.97
CA GLY A 7 0.60 5.87 2.85
C GLY A 7 0.67 4.56 2.06
N ILE A 8 0.92 4.64 0.77
CA ILE A 8 1.07 3.46 -0.10
C ILE A 8 2.45 3.53 -0.76
N ASN A 9 3.28 2.51 -0.53
CA ASN A 9 4.53 2.32 -1.24
C ASN A 9 4.36 1.26 -2.32
N GLY A 10 4.47 1.67 -3.59
CA GLY A 10 4.17 0.84 -4.75
C GLY A 10 2.72 1.01 -5.22
N PHE A 11 2.53 1.68 -6.36
CA PHE A 11 1.21 1.91 -6.95
C PHE A 11 0.93 0.98 -8.15
N GLY A 12 1.42 -0.25 -8.03
CA GLY A 12 1.14 -1.35 -8.93
C GLY A 12 -0.31 -1.83 -8.81
N ARG A 13 -0.59 -3.06 -9.20
CA ARG A 13 -1.95 -3.63 -9.10
C ARG A 13 -2.49 -3.62 -7.68
N ILE A 14 -1.71 -4.10 -6.72
CA ILE A 14 -2.14 -4.20 -5.32
C ILE A 14 -2.33 -2.81 -4.72
N GLY A 15 -1.34 -1.91 -4.86
CA GLY A 15 -1.45 -0.55 -4.32
C GLY A 15 -2.67 0.21 -4.85
N ARG A 16 -2.97 0.10 -6.16
CA ARG A 16 -4.18 0.71 -6.73
C ARG A 16 -5.48 0.09 -6.21
N LEU A 17 -5.51 -1.21 -5.95
CA LEU A 17 -6.69 -1.87 -5.38
C LEU A 17 -6.89 -1.48 -3.92
N VAL A 18 -5.83 -1.39 -3.14
CA VAL A 18 -5.86 -0.85 -1.78
C VAL A 18 -6.38 0.59 -1.78
N PHE A 19 -5.89 1.42 -2.70
CA PHE A 19 -6.36 2.79 -2.86
C PHE A 19 -7.86 2.86 -3.17
N ARG A 20 -8.34 2.07 -4.12
CA ARG A 20 -9.78 2.00 -4.48
C ARG A 20 -10.62 1.53 -3.30
N ALA A 21 -10.16 0.55 -2.53
CA ALA A 21 -10.84 0.08 -1.34
C ALA A 21 -10.89 1.17 -0.25
N ALA A 22 -9.78 1.88 -0.04
CA ALA A 22 -9.70 2.99 0.90
C ALA A 22 -10.67 4.13 0.55
N CYS A 23 -10.83 4.46 -0.75
CA CYS A 23 -11.79 5.48 -1.19
C CYS A 23 -13.26 5.15 -0.84
N ASN A 24 -13.57 3.87 -0.65
CA ASN A 24 -14.92 3.42 -0.27
C ASN A 24 -15.09 3.30 1.26
N ASN A 25 -14.06 3.60 2.04
CA ASN A 25 -14.09 3.54 3.50
C ASN A 25 -13.99 4.95 4.08
N ALA A 26 -15.01 5.36 4.84
CA ALA A 26 -15.09 6.70 5.42
C ALA A 26 -14.04 6.96 6.50
N ASP A 27 -13.50 5.91 7.13
CA ASP A 27 -12.55 5.98 8.24
C ASP A 27 -11.09 6.03 7.77
N ILE A 28 -10.83 5.83 6.46
CA ILE A 28 -9.48 5.78 5.89
C ILE A 28 -9.27 6.96 4.95
N GLU A 29 -8.08 7.54 5.01
CA GLU A 29 -7.62 8.58 4.10
C GLU A 29 -6.21 8.25 3.57
N VAL A 30 -6.06 8.13 2.27
CA VAL A 30 -4.73 7.99 1.65
C VAL A 30 -4.14 9.38 1.47
N VAL A 31 -3.01 9.66 2.11
CA VAL A 31 -2.37 10.98 2.15
C VAL A 31 -1.06 11.04 1.34
N GLY A 32 -0.48 9.90 1.02
CA GLY A 32 0.75 9.81 0.25
C GLY A 32 0.87 8.51 -0.53
N ILE A 33 1.50 8.61 -1.69
CA ILE A 33 1.82 7.47 -2.56
C ILE A 33 3.27 7.61 -3.01
N ASN A 34 4.01 6.52 -3.00
CA ASN A 34 5.33 6.45 -3.61
C ASN A 34 5.34 5.41 -4.72
N ASP A 35 5.79 5.80 -5.90
CA ASP A 35 6.09 4.89 -7.01
C ASP A 35 7.06 5.58 -7.98
N LEU A 36 7.85 4.82 -8.72
CA LEU A 36 8.80 5.35 -9.70
C LEU A 36 8.15 5.78 -11.03
N VAL A 37 6.86 5.51 -11.16
CA VAL A 37 6.05 5.86 -12.34
C VAL A 37 5.62 7.34 -12.25
N PRO A 38 5.63 8.10 -13.36
CA PRO A 38 5.12 9.47 -13.39
C PRO A 38 3.66 9.61 -12.97
N VAL A 39 3.30 10.72 -12.32
CA VAL A 39 1.99 10.93 -11.71
C VAL A 39 0.83 10.94 -12.71
N ASP A 40 1.05 11.44 -13.92
CA ASP A 40 0.08 11.44 -15.02
C ASP A 40 -0.28 10.01 -15.45
N TYR A 41 0.74 9.14 -15.55
CA TYR A 41 0.53 7.73 -15.85
C TYR A 41 -0.12 6.98 -14.67
N MET A 42 0.21 7.34 -13.42
CA MET A 42 -0.47 6.82 -12.24
C MET A 42 -1.97 7.16 -12.26
N ALA A 43 -2.32 8.40 -12.61
CA ALA A 43 -3.71 8.84 -12.78
C ALA A 43 -4.43 8.03 -13.87
N TYR A 44 -3.78 7.80 -15.00
CA TYR A 44 -4.31 6.96 -16.07
C TYR A 44 -4.56 5.52 -15.60
N MET A 45 -3.56 4.90 -14.96
CA MET A 45 -3.68 3.52 -14.47
C MET A 45 -4.74 3.37 -13.36
N LEU A 46 -4.95 4.39 -12.53
CA LEU A 46 -5.99 4.38 -11.52
C LEU A 46 -7.37 4.48 -12.17
N LYS A 47 -7.50 5.33 -13.20
CA LYS A 47 -8.76 5.57 -13.90
C LYS A 47 -9.24 4.34 -14.66
N TYR A 48 -8.33 3.65 -15.32
CA TYR A 48 -8.66 2.53 -16.21
C TYR A 48 -8.05 1.23 -15.69
N ASP A 49 -8.89 0.26 -15.38
CA ASP A 49 -8.48 -1.08 -14.98
C ASP A 49 -9.26 -2.11 -15.80
N SER A 50 -8.56 -3.02 -16.46
CA SER A 50 -9.17 -4.03 -17.34
C SER A 50 -9.95 -5.11 -16.59
N VAL A 51 -9.66 -5.31 -15.30
CA VAL A 51 -10.32 -6.32 -14.45
C VAL A 51 -11.41 -5.70 -13.59
N HIS A 52 -11.11 -4.56 -12.94
CA HIS A 52 -11.99 -3.92 -11.96
C HIS A 52 -12.78 -2.72 -12.55
N GLY A 53 -12.63 -2.48 -13.84
CA GLY A 53 -13.34 -1.42 -14.54
C GLY A 53 -12.84 0.00 -14.21
N ARG A 54 -13.57 1.00 -14.71
CA ARG A 54 -13.24 2.39 -14.46
C ARG A 54 -13.36 2.75 -12.98
N PHE A 55 -12.48 3.63 -12.52
CA PHE A 55 -12.61 4.23 -11.19
C PHE A 55 -13.88 5.07 -11.09
N ASN A 56 -14.67 4.83 -10.06
CA ASN A 56 -15.90 5.60 -9.81
C ASN A 56 -15.56 6.87 -9.02
N GLY A 57 -15.26 7.93 -9.72
CA GLY A 57 -14.90 9.22 -9.13
C GLY A 57 -14.10 10.09 -10.08
N THR A 58 -13.70 11.26 -9.58
CA THR A 58 -12.87 12.22 -10.31
C THR A 58 -11.41 11.98 -10.03
N ILE A 59 -10.58 12.00 -11.08
CA ILE A 59 -9.12 11.90 -10.97
C ILE A 59 -8.52 13.04 -11.77
N ASP A 60 -7.65 13.79 -11.11
CA ASP A 60 -6.82 14.84 -11.67
C ASP A 60 -5.40 14.74 -11.10
N TYR A 61 -4.46 15.48 -11.66
CA TYR A 61 -3.07 15.43 -11.20
C TYR A 61 -2.34 16.75 -11.47
N ASN A 62 -1.27 16.99 -10.72
CA ASN A 62 -0.36 18.09 -10.94
C ASN A 62 1.09 17.55 -10.98
N VAL A 63 1.68 17.58 -12.18
CA VAL A 63 3.04 17.05 -12.39
C VAL A 63 4.09 17.89 -11.66
N GLU A 64 3.97 19.22 -11.73
CA GLU A 64 4.95 20.13 -11.12
C GLU A 64 5.02 19.99 -9.60
N LYS A 65 3.86 19.75 -8.96
CA LYS A 65 3.77 19.59 -7.50
C LYS A 65 3.88 18.13 -7.03
N GLY A 66 3.97 17.16 -7.94
CA GLY A 66 3.94 15.75 -7.60
C GLY A 66 2.67 15.37 -6.82
N GLN A 67 1.50 15.71 -7.37
CA GLN A 67 0.23 15.52 -6.68
C GLN A 67 -0.77 14.75 -7.54
N LEU A 68 -1.41 13.75 -6.94
CA LEU A 68 -2.59 13.10 -7.47
C LEU A 68 -3.82 13.66 -6.74
N ILE A 69 -4.86 14.03 -7.47
CA ILE A 69 -6.08 14.63 -6.91
C ILE A 69 -7.23 13.67 -7.19
N VAL A 70 -7.82 13.11 -6.15
CA VAL A 70 -8.91 12.14 -6.29
C VAL A 70 -10.10 12.58 -5.45
N ASN A 71 -11.25 12.74 -6.09
CA ASN A 71 -12.47 13.22 -5.44
C ASN A 71 -12.27 14.53 -4.65
N GLY A 72 -11.40 15.42 -5.16
CA GLY A 72 -11.04 16.68 -4.51
C GLY A 72 -9.94 16.56 -3.41
N ASN A 73 -9.55 15.36 -3.00
CA ASN A 73 -8.49 15.16 -2.04
C ASN A 73 -7.12 15.16 -2.72
N VAL A 74 -6.20 15.97 -2.20
CA VAL A 74 -4.82 16.07 -2.70
C VAL A 74 -3.95 15.06 -2.00
N ILE A 75 -3.26 14.23 -2.78
CA ILE A 75 -2.39 13.14 -2.33
C ILE A 75 -0.97 13.44 -2.80
N ARG A 76 -0.02 13.45 -1.88
CA ARG A 76 1.40 13.63 -2.22
C ARG A 76 1.90 12.40 -2.97
N VAL A 77 2.56 12.62 -4.11
CA VAL A 77 3.24 11.57 -4.87
C VAL A 77 4.74 11.81 -4.82
N THR A 78 5.49 10.75 -4.51
CA THR A 78 6.96 10.74 -4.50
C THR A 78 7.49 9.64 -5.42
N ALA A 79 8.74 9.75 -5.86
CA ALA A 79 9.43 8.79 -6.71
C ALA A 79 10.78 8.36 -6.09
N GLU A 80 10.72 7.96 -4.81
CA GLU A 80 11.88 7.56 -4.03
C GLU A 80 12.12 6.06 -4.10
N LYS A 81 13.38 5.67 -4.32
CA LYS A 81 13.78 4.27 -4.33
C LYS A 81 14.00 3.72 -2.93
N ASP A 82 14.51 4.56 -2.03
CA ASP A 82 14.79 4.19 -0.65
C ASP A 82 13.64 4.61 0.25
N PRO A 83 12.96 3.65 0.90
CA PRO A 83 11.83 3.95 1.79
C PRO A 83 12.17 4.87 2.96
N ALA A 84 13.41 4.89 3.43
CA ALA A 84 13.84 5.75 4.53
C ALA A 84 13.70 7.26 4.21
N ASN A 85 13.72 7.63 2.92
CA ASN A 85 13.63 9.01 2.47
C ASN A 85 12.19 9.49 2.21
N LEU A 86 11.19 8.66 2.45
CA LEU A 86 9.79 8.95 2.09
C LEU A 86 9.10 9.97 2.98
N LYS A 87 9.68 10.25 4.16
CA LYS A 87 9.18 11.28 5.09
C LYS A 87 7.67 11.23 5.31
N TRP A 88 7.18 10.07 5.71
CA TRP A 88 5.74 9.84 5.97
C TRP A 88 5.16 10.75 7.03
N ASN A 89 5.99 11.21 7.97
CA ASN A 89 5.62 12.18 8.99
C ASN A 89 5.15 13.52 8.43
N GLU A 90 5.69 13.98 7.29
CA GLU A 90 5.30 15.26 6.67
C GLU A 90 3.85 15.27 6.20
N VAL A 91 3.32 14.12 5.77
CA VAL A 91 1.92 13.96 5.37
C VAL A 91 1.06 13.36 6.48
N GLY A 92 1.68 13.03 7.62
CA GLY A 92 1.01 12.42 8.76
C GLY A 92 0.51 11.00 8.51
N ALA A 93 1.12 10.26 7.57
CA ALA A 93 0.79 8.87 7.31
C ALA A 93 1.25 8.00 8.48
N GLU A 94 0.29 7.37 9.16
CA GLU A 94 0.56 6.50 10.32
C GLU A 94 0.75 5.04 9.91
N TYR A 95 -0.04 4.60 8.94
CA TYR A 95 -0.01 3.24 8.40
C TYR A 95 0.54 3.25 6.99
N ILE A 96 1.51 2.39 6.71
CA ILE A 96 2.06 2.26 5.37
C ILE A 96 1.72 0.88 4.82
N VAL A 97 1.14 0.87 3.62
CA VAL A 97 0.95 -0.35 2.84
C VAL A 97 2.15 -0.51 1.91
N GLU A 98 2.98 -1.51 2.20
CA GLU A 98 4.10 -1.89 1.35
C GLU A 98 3.62 -2.87 0.28
N SER A 99 3.54 -2.42 -0.96
CA SER A 99 3.01 -3.18 -2.10
C SER A 99 3.93 -3.21 -3.33
N THR A 100 5.23 -2.91 -3.12
CA THR A 100 6.24 -3.00 -4.19
C THR A 100 6.68 -4.44 -4.47
N GLY A 101 6.59 -5.33 -3.47
CA GLY A 101 7.13 -6.68 -3.52
C GLY A 101 8.66 -6.76 -3.34
N LEU A 102 9.32 -5.65 -3.03
CA LEU A 102 10.77 -5.57 -2.87
C LEU A 102 11.23 -5.62 -1.40
N PHE A 103 10.43 -5.02 -0.50
CA PHE A 103 10.74 -4.85 0.92
C PHE A 103 9.99 -5.88 1.75
N LEU A 104 10.34 -7.18 1.57
CA LEU A 104 9.62 -8.33 2.13
C LEU A 104 10.27 -8.91 3.40
N THR A 105 11.17 -8.18 4.03
CA THR A 105 11.78 -8.56 5.31
C THR A 105 11.54 -7.46 6.33
N LYS A 106 11.52 -7.84 7.60
CA LYS A 106 11.36 -6.91 8.73
C LYS A 106 12.36 -5.75 8.62
N GLU A 107 13.64 -6.07 8.44
CA GLU A 107 14.72 -5.07 8.34
C GLU A 107 14.45 -4.03 7.23
N LYS A 108 14.02 -4.49 6.04
CA LYS A 108 13.73 -3.59 4.92
C LYS A 108 12.46 -2.76 5.14
N ALA A 109 11.44 -3.35 5.74
CA ALA A 109 10.18 -2.66 6.00
C ALA A 109 10.30 -1.67 7.17
N GLU A 110 11.22 -1.87 8.11
CA GLU A 110 11.53 -0.93 9.19
C GLU A 110 12.04 0.43 8.67
N ALA A 111 12.54 0.52 7.44
CA ALA A 111 12.88 1.79 6.81
C ALA A 111 11.69 2.75 6.74
N HIS A 112 10.46 2.26 6.61
CA HIS A 112 9.26 3.09 6.66
C HIS A 112 8.99 3.65 8.07
N ILE A 113 9.35 2.90 9.12
CA ILE A 113 9.25 3.39 10.50
C ILE A 113 10.27 4.52 10.72
N ALA A 114 11.49 4.36 10.20
CA ALA A 114 12.50 5.43 10.24
C ALA A 114 12.05 6.68 9.45
N ALA A 115 11.26 6.51 8.39
CA ALA A 115 10.64 7.60 7.63
C ALA A 115 9.43 8.25 8.32
N GLY A 116 9.07 7.81 9.54
CA GLY A 116 8.04 8.41 10.39
C GLY A 116 6.70 7.70 10.39
N ALA A 117 6.58 6.51 9.83
CA ALA A 117 5.40 5.66 9.97
C ALA A 117 5.30 5.03 11.36
N LYS A 118 4.07 4.72 11.80
CA LYS A 118 3.85 3.97 13.06
C LYS A 118 3.71 2.47 12.79
N TYR A 119 3.08 2.11 11.69
CA TYR A 119 2.76 0.72 11.34
C TYR A 119 3.05 0.46 9.87
N VAL A 120 3.54 -0.74 9.56
CA VAL A 120 3.78 -1.18 8.18
C VAL A 120 3.04 -2.49 7.92
N VAL A 121 2.27 -2.52 6.84
CA VAL A 121 1.53 -3.68 6.34
C VAL A 121 2.15 -4.10 5.03
N MET A 122 2.84 -5.22 5.00
CA MET A 122 3.33 -5.81 3.77
C MET A 122 2.21 -6.60 3.09
N SER A 123 1.94 -6.30 1.83
CA SER A 123 0.87 -6.94 1.04
C SER A 123 1.26 -8.31 0.46
N ALA A 124 2.51 -8.73 0.64
CA ALA A 124 3.02 -10.01 0.17
C ALA A 124 3.64 -10.80 1.33
N PRO A 125 3.75 -12.14 1.23
CA PRO A 125 4.35 -12.97 2.26
C PRO A 125 5.76 -12.49 2.61
N SER A 126 6.05 -12.40 3.91
CA SER A 126 7.40 -12.12 4.38
C SER A 126 8.35 -13.27 4.03
N LYS A 127 9.62 -12.92 3.85
CA LYS A 127 10.72 -13.88 3.66
C LYS A 127 11.42 -14.25 4.97
N ASP A 128 10.96 -13.68 6.07
CA ASP A 128 11.47 -13.90 7.43
C ASP A 128 10.32 -14.28 8.40
N ASP A 129 10.58 -14.27 9.70
CA ASP A 129 9.62 -14.64 10.75
C ASP A 129 8.60 -13.53 11.08
N THR A 130 8.44 -12.52 10.23
CA THR A 130 7.43 -11.47 10.44
C THR A 130 6.04 -12.09 10.51
N PRO A 131 5.22 -11.76 11.50
CA PRO A 131 3.88 -12.33 11.66
C PRO A 131 3.02 -12.13 10.44
N MET A 132 2.39 -13.21 9.97
CA MET A 132 1.48 -13.21 8.83
C MET A 132 0.05 -13.39 9.28
N PHE A 133 -0.83 -12.48 8.86
CA PHE A 133 -2.25 -12.53 9.18
C PHE A 133 -3.08 -12.66 7.91
N VAL A 134 -3.98 -13.63 7.91
CA VAL A 134 -4.96 -13.84 6.84
C VAL A 134 -6.34 -13.52 7.39
N CYS A 135 -7.03 -12.60 6.75
CA CYS A 135 -8.36 -12.17 7.17
C CYS A 135 -9.32 -13.36 7.25
N GLY A 136 -10.02 -13.48 8.39
CA GLY A 136 -10.94 -14.59 8.66
C GLY A 136 -10.28 -15.93 9.03
N VAL A 137 -8.96 -16.00 9.14
CA VAL A 137 -8.22 -17.23 9.49
C VAL A 137 -7.53 -17.12 10.84
N ASN A 138 -6.72 -16.07 11.05
CA ASN A 138 -5.90 -15.92 12.26
C ASN A 138 -5.75 -14.47 12.73
N THR A 139 -6.67 -13.60 12.37
CA THR A 139 -6.65 -12.18 12.77
C THR A 139 -6.86 -11.99 14.27
N ASP A 140 -7.46 -12.95 14.96
CA ASP A 140 -7.62 -13.01 16.41
C ASP A 140 -6.29 -13.14 17.17
N THR A 141 -5.24 -13.64 16.51
CA THR A 141 -3.90 -13.74 17.08
C THR A 141 -3.10 -12.43 17.00
N TYR A 142 -3.64 -11.38 16.39
CA TYR A 142 -2.99 -10.08 16.27
C TYR A 142 -2.82 -9.41 17.63
N LYS A 143 -1.58 -9.07 17.99
CA LYS A 143 -1.20 -8.47 19.29
C LYS A 143 -0.65 -7.04 19.15
N GLY A 144 -1.07 -6.29 18.13
CA GLY A 144 -0.62 -4.91 17.94
C GLY A 144 0.82 -4.78 17.45
N CYS A 145 1.28 -5.67 16.55
CA CYS A 145 2.62 -5.61 15.98
C CYS A 145 2.80 -4.33 15.14
N LEU A 146 3.97 -3.71 15.22
CA LEU A 146 4.34 -2.55 14.41
C LEU A 146 4.47 -2.90 12.92
N LEU A 147 4.80 -4.14 12.62
CA LEU A 147 5.05 -4.65 11.28
C LEU A 147 4.42 -6.03 11.13
N TYR A 148 3.64 -6.22 10.05
CA TYR A 148 3.01 -7.50 9.75
C TYR A 148 2.77 -7.66 8.25
N THR A 149 2.50 -8.89 7.81
CA THR A 149 2.13 -9.20 6.43
C THR A 149 0.70 -9.68 6.35
N SER A 150 0.04 -9.37 5.25
CA SER A 150 -1.30 -9.86 4.95
C SER A 150 -1.31 -10.47 3.53
N PRO A 151 -0.74 -11.68 3.36
CA PRO A 151 -0.73 -12.33 2.07
C PRO A 151 -2.14 -12.76 1.67
N SER A 152 -2.42 -12.74 0.37
CA SER A 152 -3.63 -13.36 -0.16
C SER A 152 -3.58 -14.88 0.04
N PRO A 153 -4.68 -15.54 0.41
CA PRO A 153 -4.75 -17.00 0.44
C PRO A 153 -4.33 -17.67 -0.88
N ARG A 154 -4.47 -16.95 -1.99
CA ARG A 154 -4.06 -17.41 -3.33
C ARG A 154 -2.54 -17.52 -3.48
N ASP A 155 -1.75 -16.71 -2.80
CA ASP A 155 -0.29 -16.69 -2.91
C ASP A 155 0.35 -17.98 -2.34
N ARG A 156 -0.34 -18.68 -1.44
CA ARG A 156 0.10 -19.96 -0.87
C ARG A 156 -0.18 -21.17 -1.74
N LEU A 157 -1.09 -21.09 -2.69
CA LEU A 157 -1.48 -22.22 -3.54
C LEU A 157 -0.45 -22.51 -4.64
N SER A 158 0.37 -21.56 -5.02
CA SER A 158 1.44 -21.76 -6.02
C SER A 158 2.59 -22.65 -5.56
N SER A 159 2.74 -22.87 -4.24
CA SER A 159 3.82 -23.69 -3.67
C SER A 159 3.40 -25.12 -3.30
N ARG A 160 2.16 -25.52 -3.53
CA ARG A 160 1.62 -26.85 -3.19
C ARG A 160 0.77 -27.45 -4.31
N MET A 161 1.32 -27.55 -5.51
CA MET A 161 0.91 -28.61 -6.41
C MET A 161 1.62 -29.89 -5.94
N PRO A 162 0.90 -30.94 -5.47
CA PRO A 162 1.53 -32.23 -5.34
C PRO A 162 2.02 -32.62 -6.72
N SER A 163 3.30 -32.96 -6.84
CA SER A 163 3.78 -33.66 -8.02
C SER A 163 2.92 -34.92 -8.11
N SER A 164 2.02 -34.95 -9.07
CA SER A 164 1.35 -36.20 -9.42
C SER A 164 2.41 -37.17 -9.88
N ALA A 165 2.62 -38.21 -9.11
CA ALA A 165 3.34 -39.41 -9.54
C ALA A 165 2.65 -40.00 -10.76
#